data_d392c08b9a1488931174aa119f843314
#
_entry.id   d392c08b9a1488931174aa119f843314
#
_cell.length_a   1.000
_cell.length_b   1.000
_cell.length_c   1.000
_cell.angle_alpha   90.00
_cell.angle_beta   90.00
_cell.angle_gamma   90.00
#
_symmetry.space_group_name_H-M   'P 1'
#
loop_
_entity.id
_entity.type
_entity.pdbx_description
1 polymer ?
#
loop_
_entity_poly.entity_id
_entity_poly.type
_entity_poly.pdbx_seq_one_letter_code
_entity_poly.pdbx_strand_id
1 'polypeptide(L)'
;MQKGLLGILVGLTFAGAASADEWVVEAHFADQAALQRAARHFEHVIVDRQRNTLRVDTNAAGISTLESEGLSVRIDVAASARVQSLAAQVDAAAAQGRGIDSIPGFECYRTVEETYATLADLASDPRDIARLDYIGPSWKRAHDPSEGYEMQAIDITNFATLASDPDRPQFAGYFSIHAREYAPAEIGTRFAEWLVNNYGVDPEATWLVDHNEFHIVTPANPDGRKQAEQQIYWRKNDDQIDGNCDGNPNVDTDGDGIDLNRNFPFHWNFGNGGSSPIVCDETYRGPLAASEQETQNLVQYVAGTCTPDGACSGGIFADHRAGPMEPPGHIDDGAAAPDD
;
A
#
# COMPACT_ATOMS: atom_id res chain seq x y z
N MET A 1 3.08 31.00 -59.98
CA MET A 1 4.16 30.78 -59.03
C MET A 1 3.57 30.79 -57.63
N GLN A 2 3.21 29.63 -57.13
CA GLN A 2 2.65 29.47 -55.77
C GLN A 2 3.74 28.87 -54.90
N LYS A 3 4.13 29.61 -53.88
CA LYS A 3 5.09 29.14 -52.88
C LYS A 3 4.32 28.38 -51.82
N GLY A 4 4.57 27.06 -51.72
CA GLY A 4 4.06 26.23 -50.65
C GLY A 4 4.81 26.52 -49.35
N LEU A 5 4.06 26.77 -48.29
CA LEU A 5 4.55 26.82 -46.91
C LEU A 5 4.52 25.41 -46.32
N LEU A 6 5.70 24.87 -46.05
CA LEU A 6 5.87 23.61 -45.36
C LEU A 6 5.75 23.89 -43.85
N GLY A 7 4.62 23.55 -43.26
CA GLY A 7 4.42 23.62 -41.83
C GLY A 7 5.13 22.45 -41.14
N ILE A 8 6.13 22.74 -40.32
CA ILE A 8 6.77 21.79 -39.45
C ILE A 8 5.84 21.59 -38.24
N LEU A 9 5.23 20.42 -38.15
CA LEU A 9 4.50 19.99 -36.98
C LEU A 9 5.57 19.51 -35.95
N VAL A 10 5.85 20.35 -34.98
CA VAL A 10 6.63 19.91 -33.78
C VAL A 10 5.70 19.10 -32.91
N GLY A 11 5.86 17.80 -32.93
CA GLY A 11 5.20 16.92 -32.00
C GLY A 11 5.78 17.15 -30.57
N LEU A 12 5.01 17.82 -29.75
CA LEU A 12 5.24 17.84 -28.33
C LEU A 12 4.84 16.45 -27.78
N THR A 13 5.85 15.62 -27.52
CA THR A 13 5.67 14.45 -26.67
C THR A 13 5.47 14.98 -25.25
N PHE A 14 4.24 14.91 -24.78
CA PHE A 14 3.96 15.09 -23.36
C PHE A 14 4.55 13.89 -22.62
N ALA A 15 5.67 14.10 -21.94
CA ALA A 15 6.09 13.25 -20.83
C ALA A 15 4.96 13.34 -19.78
N GLY A 16 4.48 12.19 -19.33
CA GLY A 16 3.35 12.12 -18.42
C GLY A 16 3.65 12.87 -17.12
N ALA A 17 3.06 14.03 -16.98
CA ALA A 17 2.91 14.68 -15.71
C ALA A 17 1.91 13.85 -14.90
N ALA A 18 2.25 13.48 -13.66
CA ALA A 18 1.31 13.01 -12.67
C ALA A 18 0.08 13.92 -12.70
N SER A 19 -1.11 13.32 -12.75
CA SER A 19 -2.34 13.96 -13.19
C SER A 19 -2.63 15.25 -12.44
N ALA A 20 -2.57 16.39 -13.16
CA ALA A 20 -3.06 17.70 -12.70
C ALA A 20 -4.59 17.71 -12.43
N ASP A 21 -5.25 16.57 -12.56
CA ASP A 21 -6.71 16.43 -12.61
C ASP A 21 -7.28 15.59 -11.46
N GLU A 22 -6.58 15.50 -10.32
CA GLU A 22 -7.15 14.92 -9.11
C GLU A 22 -7.77 15.98 -8.22
N TRP A 23 -8.99 15.70 -7.76
CA TRP A 23 -9.74 16.58 -6.88
C TRP A 23 -10.15 15.85 -5.61
N VAL A 24 -10.17 16.57 -4.52
CA VAL A 24 -10.87 16.19 -3.31
C VAL A 24 -12.36 16.44 -3.51
N VAL A 25 -13.15 15.39 -3.42
CA VAL A 25 -14.58 15.42 -3.74
C VAL A 25 -15.39 15.05 -2.52
N GLU A 26 -16.44 15.82 -2.25
CA GLU A 26 -17.48 15.49 -1.26
C GLU A 26 -18.73 15.07 -2.02
N ALA A 27 -19.21 13.84 -1.77
CA ALA A 27 -20.39 13.30 -2.43
C ALA A 27 -21.46 12.95 -1.38
N HIS A 28 -22.67 13.44 -1.60
CA HIS A 28 -23.82 13.18 -0.70
C HIS A 28 -24.57 11.95 -1.18
N PHE A 29 -24.79 10.99 -0.28
CA PHE A 29 -25.56 9.77 -0.54
C PHE A 29 -26.95 9.84 0.12
N ALA A 30 -27.95 9.27 -0.55
CA ALA A 30 -29.32 9.27 -0.07
C ALA A 30 -29.57 8.22 1.01
N ASP A 31 -28.90 7.08 0.92
CA ASP A 31 -29.06 5.94 1.83
C ASP A 31 -27.79 5.07 1.89
N GLN A 32 -27.81 4.09 2.80
CA GLN A 32 -26.69 3.18 3.02
C GLN A 32 -26.38 2.33 1.79
N ALA A 33 -27.38 1.98 0.97
CA ALA A 33 -27.16 1.17 -0.21
C ALA A 33 -26.40 1.95 -1.30
N ALA A 34 -26.72 3.24 -1.46
CA ALA A 34 -25.98 4.14 -2.35
C ALA A 34 -24.51 4.30 -1.90
N LEU A 35 -24.30 4.50 -0.60
CA LEU A 35 -22.95 4.53 -0.03
C LEU A 35 -22.17 3.25 -0.34
N GLN A 36 -22.76 2.10 -0.09
CA GLN A 36 -22.08 0.79 -0.33
C GLN A 36 -21.75 0.55 -1.80
N ARG A 37 -22.64 0.98 -2.71
CA ARG A 37 -22.35 0.86 -4.15
C ARG A 37 -21.21 1.79 -4.56
N ALA A 38 -21.25 3.04 -4.12
CA ALA A 38 -20.22 4.01 -4.44
C ALA A 38 -18.85 3.65 -3.86
N ALA A 39 -18.80 3.27 -2.58
CA ALA A 39 -17.54 2.97 -1.87
C ALA A 39 -16.75 1.81 -2.47
N ARG A 40 -17.39 0.89 -3.21
CA ARG A 40 -16.69 -0.23 -3.87
C ARG A 40 -15.75 0.18 -5.00
N HIS A 41 -15.98 1.37 -5.55
CA HIS A 41 -15.20 1.88 -6.67
C HIS A 41 -13.99 2.72 -6.23
N PHE A 42 -13.83 2.95 -4.92
CA PHE A 42 -12.76 3.80 -4.41
C PHE A 42 -11.99 3.11 -3.30
N GLU A 43 -10.71 3.29 -3.33
CA GLU A 43 -9.78 2.70 -2.38
C GLU A 43 -9.92 3.26 -0.98
N HIS A 44 -10.00 4.59 -0.90
CA HIS A 44 -10.12 5.32 0.34
C HIS A 44 -11.33 6.23 0.29
N VAL A 45 -12.24 6.02 1.21
CA VAL A 45 -13.38 6.91 1.41
C VAL A 45 -13.46 7.31 2.87
N ILE A 46 -13.65 8.59 3.12
CA ILE A 46 -13.95 9.10 4.45
C ILE A 46 -15.46 9.34 4.52
N VAL A 47 -16.15 8.63 5.41
CA VAL A 47 -17.61 8.70 5.51
C VAL A 47 -18.02 9.52 6.72
N ASP A 48 -18.79 10.60 6.50
CA ASP A 48 -19.51 11.33 7.54
C ASP A 48 -20.98 10.89 7.54
N ARG A 49 -21.33 9.97 8.43
CA ARG A 49 -22.70 9.44 8.56
C ARG A 49 -23.69 10.46 9.12
N GLN A 50 -23.23 11.49 9.83
CA GLN A 50 -24.12 12.55 10.35
C GLN A 50 -24.57 13.49 9.24
N ARG A 51 -23.70 13.70 8.26
CA ARG A 51 -23.98 14.55 7.09
C ARG A 51 -24.46 13.78 5.87
N ASN A 52 -24.41 12.45 5.91
CA ASN A 52 -24.61 11.58 4.75
C ASN A 52 -23.68 11.93 3.59
N THR A 53 -22.40 12.18 3.87
CA THR A 53 -21.42 12.49 2.86
C THR A 53 -20.27 11.48 2.91
N LEU A 54 -19.70 11.19 1.75
CA LEU A 54 -18.40 10.57 1.61
C LEU A 54 -17.43 11.56 0.96
N ARG A 55 -16.20 11.49 1.38
CA ARG A 55 -15.09 12.25 0.78
C ARG A 55 -14.10 11.28 0.16
N VAL A 56 -13.65 11.60 -1.04
CA VAL A 56 -12.70 10.80 -1.80
C VAL A 56 -11.82 11.72 -2.66
N ASP A 57 -10.58 11.29 -2.86
CA ASP A 57 -9.66 11.91 -3.81
C ASP A 57 -9.80 11.16 -5.14
N THR A 58 -10.18 11.87 -6.22
CA THR A 58 -10.50 11.23 -7.49
C THR A 58 -10.43 12.18 -8.68
N ASN A 59 -10.50 11.62 -9.88
CA ASN A 59 -10.51 12.34 -11.16
C ASN A 59 -11.91 12.45 -11.78
N ALA A 60 -12.00 12.95 -13.01
CA ALA A 60 -13.27 13.12 -13.72
C ALA A 60 -14.04 11.80 -13.91
N ALA A 61 -13.34 10.67 -14.10
CA ALA A 61 -13.98 9.36 -14.24
C ALA A 61 -14.60 8.91 -12.92
N GLY A 62 -13.90 9.07 -11.80
CA GLY A 62 -14.44 8.78 -10.48
C GLY A 62 -15.61 9.67 -10.11
N ILE A 63 -15.60 10.95 -10.46
CA ILE A 63 -16.77 11.83 -10.30
C ILE A 63 -17.97 11.26 -11.05
N SER A 64 -17.78 10.89 -12.33
CA SER A 64 -18.85 10.27 -13.13
C SER A 64 -19.36 8.96 -12.53
N THR A 65 -18.48 8.18 -11.93
CA THR A 65 -18.85 6.95 -11.19
C THR A 65 -19.74 7.27 -10.01
N LEU A 66 -19.35 8.22 -9.16
CA LEU A 66 -20.17 8.65 -8.01
C LEU A 66 -21.57 9.12 -8.43
N GLU A 67 -21.64 9.93 -9.50
CA GLU A 67 -22.91 10.43 -10.04
C GLU A 67 -23.78 9.30 -10.62
N SER A 68 -23.17 8.30 -11.28
CA SER A 68 -23.88 7.13 -11.82
C SER A 68 -24.47 6.25 -10.72
N GLU A 69 -23.83 6.21 -9.55
CA GLU A 69 -24.33 5.52 -8.35
C GLU A 69 -25.38 6.32 -7.58
N GLY A 70 -25.74 7.51 -8.08
CA GLY A 70 -26.82 8.35 -7.57
C GLY A 70 -26.39 9.31 -6.46
N LEU A 71 -25.10 9.59 -6.31
CA LEU A 71 -24.59 10.57 -5.37
C LEU A 71 -24.57 11.97 -6.01
N SER A 72 -24.79 12.99 -5.23
CA SER A 72 -24.58 14.37 -5.66
C SER A 72 -23.19 14.84 -5.25
N VAL A 73 -22.40 15.27 -6.25
CA VAL A 73 -20.96 15.49 -6.10
C VAL A 73 -20.63 16.98 -6.01
N ARG A 74 -19.72 17.35 -5.15
CA ARG A 74 -19.16 18.68 -5.00
C ARG A 74 -17.63 18.61 -4.86
N ILE A 75 -16.90 19.33 -5.68
CA ILE A 75 -15.44 19.46 -5.55
C ILE A 75 -15.12 20.39 -4.37
N ASP A 76 -14.29 19.94 -3.46
CA ASP A 76 -13.67 20.78 -2.44
C ASP A 76 -12.44 21.47 -3.03
N VAL A 77 -12.66 22.67 -3.56
CA VAL A 77 -11.61 23.45 -4.27
C VAL A 77 -10.41 23.75 -3.35
N ALA A 78 -10.68 24.04 -2.07
CA ALA A 78 -9.60 24.38 -1.14
C ALA A 78 -8.73 23.18 -0.78
N ALA A 79 -9.36 22.02 -0.54
CA ALA A 79 -8.64 20.77 -0.29
C ALA A 79 -7.90 20.29 -1.53
N SER A 80 -8.53 20.36 -2.71
CA SER A 80 -7.90 20.01 -3.99
C SER A 80 -6.65 20.87 -4.26
N ALA A 81 -6.75 22.18 -4.07
CA ALA A 81 -5.60 23.07 -4.22
C ALA A 81 -4.45 22.75 -3.27
N ARG A 82 -4.77 22.29 -2.05
CA ARG A 82 -3.74 21.85 -1.07
C ARG A 82 -3.03 20.59 -1.55
N VAL A 83 -3.75 19.59 -2.02
CA VAL A 83 -3.18 18.34 -2.55
C VAL A 83 -2.29 18.63 -3.75
N GLN A 84 -2.77 19.42 -4.72
CA GLN A 84 -2.00 19.84 -5.89
C GLN A 84 -0.74 20.63 -5.52
N SER A 85 -0.82 21.51 -4.52
CA SER A 85 0.34 22.24 -4.02
C SER A 85 1.38 21.34 -3.37
N LEU A 86 0.96 20.31 -2.64
CA LEU A 86 1.88 19.32 -2.05
C LEU A 86 2.56 18.49 -3.14
N ALA A 87 1.82 18.02 -4.14
CA ALA A 87 2.38 17.32 -5.29
C ALA A 87 3.45 18.16 -6.00
N ALA A 88 3.16 19.43 -6.30
CA ALA A 88 4.13 20.33 -6.91
C ALA A 88 5.38 20.58 -6.05
N GLN A 89 5.27 20.54 -4.73
CA GLN A 89 6.42 20.64 -3.82
C GLN A 89 7.29 19.38 -3.84
N VAL A 90 6.67 18.21 -3.95
CA VAL A 90 7.37 16.92 -4.12
C VAL A 90 8.13 16.90 -5.43
N ASP A 91 7.49 17.28 -6.54
CA ASP A 91 8.12 17.35 -7.86
C ASP A 91 9.30 18.32 -7.86
N ALA A 92 9.13 19.48 -7.22
CA ALA A 92 10.22 20.47 -7.10
C ALA A 92 11.39 19.97 -6.23
N ALA A 93 11.15 19.14 -5.24
CA ALA A 93 12.19 18.52 -4.41
C ALA A 93 12.94 17.44 -5.20
N ALA A 94 12.22 16.61 -5.95
CA ALA A 94 12.77 15.60 -6.86
C ALA A 94 13.67 16.25 -7.92
N ALA A 95 13.20 17.28 -8.59
CA ALA A 95 13.97 18.04 -9.59
C ALA A 95 15.27 18.67 -9.04
N GLN A 96 15.41 18.79 -7.71
CA GLN A 96 16.64 19.25 -7.06
C GLN A 96 17.61 18.11 -6.69
N GLY A 97 17.35 16.88 -7.13
CA GLY A 97 18.19 15.72 -6.85
C GLY A 97 18.25 15.33 -5.38
N ARG A 98 17.19 15.64 -4.61
CA ARG A 98 17.08 15.27 -3.19
C ARG A 98 16.38 13.94 -2.98
N GLY A 99 16.23 13.15 -4.04
CA GLY A 99 15.56 11.87 -4.03
C GLY A 99 16.49 10.71 -4.31
N ILE A 100 15.96 9.50 -4.22
CA ILE A 100 16.52 8.29 -4.79
C ILE A 100 16.04 8.26 -6.24
N ASP A 101 16.94 8.08 -7.18
CA ASP A 101 16.63 8.07 -8.63
C ASP A 101 16.36 6.63 -9.08
N SER A 102 15.35 6.00 -8.51
CA SER A 102 15.12 4.59 -8.67
C SER A 102 13.92 4.29 -9.56
N ILE A 103 12.72 4.77 -9.21
CA ILE A 103 11.54 4.61 -10.06
C ILE A 103 11.43 5.79 -11.02
N PRO A 104 11.45 5.59 -12.35
CA PRO A 104 11.35 6.68 -13.31
C PRO A 104 10.14 7.58 -13.07
N GLY A 105 10.37 8.88 -12.89
CA GLY A 105 9.33 9.87 -12.55
C GLY A 105 8.94 9.92 -11.06
N PHE A 106 9.54 9.07 -10.23
CA PHE A 106 9.29 9.01 -8.78
C PHE A 106 10.60 8.88 -8.01
N GLU A 107 11.48 9.85 -8.18
CA GLU A 107 12.89 9.84 -7.75
C GLU A 107 13.14 9.69 -6.24
N CYS A 108 12.08 9.73 -5.42
CA CYS A 108 12.19 9.53 -3.97
C CYS A 108 11.88 8.10 -3.52
N TYR A 109 11.54 7.20 -4.45
CA TYR A 109 11.04 5.87 -4.14
C TYR A 109 11.90 4.77 -4.76
N ARG A 110 12.27 3.79 -3.93
CA ARG A 110 13.05 2.62 -4.33
C ARG A 110 12.20 1.63 -5.12
N THR A 111 12.85 0.93 -6.05
CA THR A 111 12.31 -0.32 -6.63
C THR A 111 12.27 -1.43 -5.59
N VAL A 112 11.65 -2.57 -5.92
CA VAL A 112 11.68 -3.78 -5.07
C VAL A 112 13.12 -4.20 -4.81
N GLU A 113 13.94 -4.27 -5.87
CA GLU A 113 15.33 -4.72 -5.78
C GLU A 113 16.18 -3.80 -4.90
N GLU A 114 16.00 -2.49 -5.02
CA GLU A 114 16.75 -1.52 -4.20
C GLU A 114 16.27 -1.53 -2.75
N THR A 115 14.99 -1.77 -2.52
CA THR A 115 14.45 -1.98 -1.17
C THR A 115 15.10 -3.20 -0.55
N TYR A 116 15.08 -4.35 -1.23
CA TYR A 116 15.69 -5.59 -0.73
C TYR A 116 17.21 -5.49 -0.57
N ALA A 117 17.90 -4.79 -1.47
CA ALA A 117 19.33 -4.51 -1.30
C ALA A 117 19.60 -3.68 -0.03
N THR A 118 18.74 -2.69 0.25
CA THR A 118 18.84 -1.90 1.49
C THR A 118 18.62 -2.75 2.73
N LEU A 119 17.59 -3.63 2.73
CA LEU A 119 17.35 -4.53 3.87
C LEU A 119 18.54 -5.49 4.11
N ALA A 120 19.12 -6.02 3.03
CA ALA A 120 20.28 -6.87 3.12
C ALA A 120 21.53 -6.14 3.65
N ASP A 121 21.73 -4.88 3.25
CA ASP A 121 22.80 -4.04 3.78
C ASP A 121 22.62 -3.78 5.28
N LEU A 122 21.43 -3.41 5.72
CA LEU A 122 21.10 -3.22 7.13
C LEU A 122 21.31 -4.51 7.95
N ALA A 123 20.91 -5.66 7.41
CA ALA A 123 21.09 -6.94 8.09
C ALA A 123 22.56 -7.40 8.15
N SER A 124 23.45 -6.77 7.39
CA SER A 124 24.90 -6.98 7.46
C SER A 124 25.59 -6.23 8.60
N ASP A 125 24.85 -5.46 9.39
CA ASP A 125 25.39 -4.66 10.49
C ASP A 125 26.12 -5.53 11.51
N PRO A 126 27.39 -5.25 11.82
CA PRO A 126 28.19 -6.11 12.68
C PRO A 126 27.76 -6.09 14.17
N ARG A 127 26.83 -5.22 14.56
CA ARG A 127 26.31 -5.14 15.94
C ARG A 127 25.30 -6.23 16.27
N ASP A 128 24.92 -7.07 15.30
CA ASP A 128 23.90 -8.13 15.43
C ASP A 128 22.57 -7.61 16.00
N ILE A 129 22.10 -6.50 15.40
CA ILE A 129 20.84 -5.86 15.78
C ILE A 129 19.80 -5.91 14.68
N ALA A 130 20.15 -6.42 13.50
CA ALA A 130 19.25 -6.58 12.36
C ALA A 130 19.51 -7.92 11.69
N ARG A 131 18.45 -8.63 11.31
CA ARG A 131 18.51 -9.90 10.58
C ARG A 131 17.48 -9.91 9.47
N LEU A 132 17.85 -10.49 8.34
CA LEU A 132 16.93 -10.72 7.23
C LEU A 132 16.24 -12.06 7.42
N ASP A 133 14.92 -12.07 7.27
CA ASP A 133 14.11 -13.28 7.21
C ASP A 133 13.41 -13.40 5.85
N TYR A 134 13.29 -14.63 5.35
CA TYR A 134 12.58 -14.95 4.12
C TYR A 134 11.24 -15.60 4.49
N ILE A 135 10.16 -14.84 4.32
CA ILE A 135 8.84 -15.20 4.83
C ILE A 135 8.01 -16.04 3.84
N GLY A 136 8.55 -16.33 2.68
CA GLY A 136 7.96 -17.18 1.64
C GLY A 136 7.96 -16.53 0.26
N PRO A 137 7.54 -17.28 -0.77
CA PRO A 137 7.49 -16.77 -2.14
C PRO A 137 6.32 -15.80 -2.36
N SER A 138 6.49 -14.84 -3.27
CA SER A 138 5.36 -14.09 -3.86
C SER A 138 4.53 -15.00 -4.76
N TRP A 139 3.38 -14.54 -5.22
CA TRP A 139 2.51 -15.32 -6.08
C TRP A 139 3.23 -15.85 -7.33
N LYS A 140 3.92 -14.98 -8.08
CA LYS A 140 4.70 -15.41 -9.25
C LYS A 140 5.76 -16.42 -8.90
N ARG A 141 6.53 -16.18 -7.85
CA ARG A 141 7.60 -17.09 -7.41
C ARG A 141 7.07 -18.45 -7.00
N ALA A 142 5.89 -18.53 -6.42
CA ALA A 142 5.25 -19.78 -6.06
C ALA A 142 4.82 -20.61 -7.29
N HIS A 143 4.50 -19.94 -8.41
CA HIS A 143 4.05 -20.58 -9.64
C HIS A 143 5.19 -20.82 -10.63
N ASP A 144 6.17 -19.94 -10.70
CA ASP A 144 7.40 -20.11 -11.50
C ASP A 144 8.61 -19.65 -10.68
N PRO A 145 9.49 -20.58 -10.28
CA PRO A 145 10.69 -20.26 -9.51
C PRO A 145 11.70 -19.33 -10.21
N SER A 146 11.51 -19.06 -11.49
CA SER A 146 12.34 -18.10 -12.24
C SER A 146 11.80 -16.68 -12.22
N GLU A 147 10.56 -16.48 -11.75
CA GLU A 147 9.89 -15.19 -11.68
C GLU A 147 9.59 -14.78 -10.22
N GLY A 148 9.08 -13.55 -10.04
CA GLY A 148 8.67 -13.04 -8.75
C GLY A 148 9.79 -13.01 -7.70
N TYR A 149 9.41 -12.95 -6.43
CA TYR A 149 10.33 -12.66 -5.32
C TYR A 149 10.18 -13.64 -4.17
N GLU A 150 11.28 -13.91 -3.46
CA GLU A 150 11.19 -14.34 -2.07
C GLU A 150 10.88 -13.11 -1.23
N MET A 151 9.72 -13.09 -0.60
CA MET A 151 9.31 -11.98 0.26
C MET A 151 10.23 -11.89 1.48
N GLN A 152 10.62 -10.66 1.82
CA GLN A 152 11.60 -10.40 2.85
C GLN A 152 11.00 -9.61 4.00
N ALA A 153 11.41 -9.97 5.20
CA ALA A 153 11.25 -9.17 6.40
C ALA A 153 12.63 -8.82 6.97
N ILE A 154 12.72 -7.71 7.67
CA ILE A 154 13.87 -7.40 8.50
C ILE A 154 13.44 -7.36 9.95
N ASP A 155 14.11 -8.19 10.78
CA ASP A 155 13.94 -8.24 12.21
C ASP A 155 15.00 -7.36 12.86
N ILE A 156 14.56 -6.40 13.67
CA ILE A 156 15.45 -5.43 14.32
C ILE A 156 15.21 -5.47 15.84
N THR A 157 16.24 -5.86 16.58
CA THR A 157 16.28 -5.87 18.05
C THR A 157 17.72 -6.06 18.52
N ASN A 158 17.99 -5.85 19.77
CA ASN A 158 19.26 -6.27 20.37
C ASN A 158 19.22 -7.78 20.67
N PHE A 159 19.65 -8.61 19.69
CA PHE A 159 19.63 -10.07 19.81
C PHE A 159 20.49 -10.61 20.97
N ALA A 160 21.51 -9.85 21.40
CA ALA A 160 22.34 -10.25 22.52
C ALA A 160 21.59 -10.28 23.87
N THR A 161 20.56 -9.46 24.00
CA THR A 161 19.74 -9.36 25.22
C THR A 161 18.41 -10.10 25.12
N LEU A 162 18.01 -10.59 23.95
CA LEU A 162 16.73 -11.24 23.70
C LEU A 162 16.48 -12.42 24.64
N ALA A 163 17.48 -13.25 24.87
CA ALA A 163 17.36 -14.42 25.77
C ALA A 163 17.11 -14.05 27.24
N SER A 164 17.49 -12.86 27.67
CA SER A 164 17.27 -12.35 29.04
C SER A 164 15.97 -11.55 29.19
N ASP A 165 15.34 -11.15 28.07
CA ASP A 165 14.10 -10.41 28.01
C ASP A 165 13.24 -10.93 26.83
N PRO A 166 12.76 -12.19 26.94
CA PRO A 166 12.03 -12.82 25.83
C PRO A 166 10.61 -12.30 25.63
N ASP A 167 10.07 -11.58 26.60
CA ASP A 167 8.70 -11.05 26.56
C ASP A 167 8.65 -9.56 26.18
N ARG A 168 9.72 -9.04 25.57
CA ARG A 168 9.73 -7.65 25.14
C ARG A 168 8.65 -7.36 24.09
N PRO A 169 8.08 -6.15 24.06
CA PRO A 169 7.05 -5.79 23.09
C PRO A 169 7.51 -6.01 21.65
N GLN A 170 6.60 -6.52 20.82
CA GLN A 170 6.83 -6.74 19.40
C GLN A 170 6.04 -5.74 18.58
N PHE A 171 6.66 -5.22 17.53
CA PHE A 171 6.02 -4.45 16.48
C PHE A 171 6.11 -5.26 15.18
N ALA A 172 4.97 -5.60 14.60
CA ALA A 172 4.92 -6.19 13.27
C ALA A 172 4.26 -5.20 12.31
N GLY A 173 5.00 -4.79 11.28
CA GLY A 173 4.53 -3.87 10.26
C GLY A 173 4.73 -4.44 8.86
N TYR A 174 3.70 -4.39 8.03
CA TYR A 174 3.83 -4.65 6.61
C TYR A 174 3.42 -3.42 5.81
N PHE A 175 4.22 -3.08 4.81
CA PHE A 175 4.17 -1.81 4.11
C PHE A 175 3.96 -2.04 2.61
N SER A 176 3.20 -1.14 1.97
CA SER A 176 2.90 -1.22 0.53
C SER A 176 2.21 -2.54 0.15
N ILE A 177 1.12 -2.85 0.86
CA ILE A 177 0.27 -3.99 0.51
C ILE A 177 -0.44 -3.74 -0.81
N HIS A 178 -0.75 -2.47 -1.12
CA HIS A 178 -1.22 -2.07 -2.44
C HIS A 178 -0.04 -1.55 -3.25
N ALA A 179 0.10 -2.09 -4.44
CA ALA A 179 1.30 -1.94 -5.26
C ALA A 179 1.65 -0.50 -5.64
N ARG A 180 0.64 0.32 -5.98
CA ARG A 180 0.78 1.73 -6.40
C ARG A 180 1.13 2.69 -5.27
N GLU A 181 1.06 2.24 -4.03
CA GLU A 181 1.36 3.04 -2.86
C GLU A 181 2.87 3.02 -2.59
N TYR A 182 3.61 3.91 -3.26
CA TYR A 182 5.07 3.94 -3.17
C TYR A 182 5.57 4.41 -1.79
N ALA A 183 4.89 5.40 -1.22
CA ALA A 183 5.30 6.01 0.04
C ALA A 183 5.35 5.03 1.23
N PRO A 184 4.39 4.12 1.44
CA PRO A 184 4.48 3.15 2.53
C PRO A 184 5.73 2.28 2.47
N ALA A 185 6.13 1.76 1.30
CA ALA A 185 7.35 0.98 1.19
C ALA A 185 8.58 1.78 1.61
N GLU A 186 8.66 3.04 1.18
CA GLU A 186 9.76 3.93 1.55
C GLU A 186 9.74 4.26 3.04
N ILE A 187 8.55 4.46 3.65
CA ILE A 187 8.42 4.69 5.09
C ILE A 187 8.93 3.48 5.89
N GLY A 188 8.52 2.27 5.53
CA GLY A 188 8.98 1.03 6.19
C GLY A 188 10.50 0.86 6.08
N THR A 189 11.04 1.07 4.89
CA THR A 189 12.48 0.98 4.65
C THR A 189 13.27 2.03 5.43
N ARG A 190 12.82 3.31 5.42
CA ARG A 190 13.49 4.39 6.17
C ARG A 190 13.35 4.24 7.66
N PHE A 191 12.29 3.65 8.14
CA PHE A 191 12.14 3.33 9.55
C PHE A 191 13.17 2.28 9.97
N ALA A 192 13.36 1.22 9.18
CA ALA A 192 14.42 0.24 9.41
C ALA A 192 15.82 0.89 9.37
N GLU A 193 16.10 1.72 8.36
CA GLU A 193 17.34 2.49 8.26
C GLU A 193 17.57 3.37 9.51
N TRP A 194 16.52 4.04 9.98
CA TRP A 194 16.65 4.91 11.15
C TRP A 194 16.99 4.12 12.41
N LEU A 195 16.30 3.01 12.66
CA LEU A 195 16.57 2.16 13.82
C LEU A 195 18.01 1.64 13.81
N VAL A 196 18.45 1.07 12.69
CA VAL A 196 19.78 0.45 12.59
C VAL A 196 20.89 1.50 12.60
N ASN A 197 20.79 2.54 11.75
CA ASN A 197 21.88 3.49 11.58
C ASN A 197 22.08 4.40 12.82
N ASN A 198 21.03 4.62 13.61
CA ASN A 198 21.11 5.47 14.79
C ASN A 198 21.28 4.68 16.12
N TYR A 199 21.29 3.36 16.09
CA TYR A 199 21.56 2.53 17.26
C TYR A 199 22.95 2.81 17.85
N GLY A 200 22.99 3.11 19.14
CA GLY A 200 24.23 3.50 19.84
C GLY A 200 24.62 4.97 19.66
N VAL A 201 23.87 5.76 18.87
CA VAL A 201 24.10 7.18 18.61
C VAL A 201 22.94 8.04 19.10
N ASP A 202 21.73 7.70 18.65
CA ASP A 202 20.49 8.34 19.09
C ASP A 202 19.91 7.57 20.29
N PRO A 203 19.58 8.24 21.41
CA PRO A 203 19.06 7.57 22.61
C PRO A 203 17.70 6.91 22.40
N GLU A 204 16.84 7.47 21.55
CA GLU A 204 15.51 6.91 21.26
C GLU A 204 15.62 5.65 20.40
N ALA A 205 16.39 5.69 19.32
CA ALA A 205 16.64 4.52 18.47
C ALA A 205 17.30 3.39 19.29
N THR A 206 18.27 3.74 20.14
CA THR A 206 18.96 2.76 21.01
C THR A 206 17.97 2.12 21.99
N TRP A 207 17.17 2.93 22.66
CA TRP A 207 16.18 2.40 23.61
C TRP A 207 15.13 1.52 22.92
N LEU A 208 14.64 1.93 21.75
CA LEU A 208 13.69 1.16 21.00
C LEU A 208 14.23 -0.22 20.62
N VAL A 209 15.44 -0.28 20.08
CA VAL A 209 16.07 -1.54 19.66
C VAL A 209 16.46 -2.42 20.87
N ASP A 210 16.84 -1.83 22.00
CA ASP A 210 17.20 -2.59 23.21
C ASP A 210 15.97 -3.22 23.90
N HIS A 211 14.77 -2.62 23.74
CA HIS A 211 13.60 -2.99 24.52
C HIS A 211 12.41 -3.48 23.69
N ASN A 212 12.52 -3.53 22.37
CA ASN A 212 11.45 -4.01 21.50
C ASN A 212 12.02 -4.90 20.39
N GLU A 213 11.13 -5.67 19.76
CA GLU A 213 11.39 -6.38 18.51
C GLU A 213 10.57 -5.74 17.39
N PHE A 214 11.22 -5.44 16.29
CA PHE A 214 10.58 -4.88 15.10
C PHE A 214 10.65 -5.89 13.98
N HIS A 215 9.50 -6.26 13.43
CA HIS A 215 9.31 -7.15 12.31
C HIS A 215 8.74 -6.34 11.15
N ILE A 216 9.56 -6.00 10.16
CA ILE A 216 9.21 -5.07 9.09
C ILE A 216 9.23 -5.80 7.75
N VAL A 217 8.06 -5.93 7.11
CA VAL A 217 7.91 -6.47 5.76
C VAL A 217 7.71 -5.31 4.78
N THR A 218 8.62 -5.14 3.84
CA THR A 218 8.54 -4.06 2.83
C THR A 218 9.26 -4.42 1.55
N PRO A 219 8.61 -4.34 0.36
CA PRO A 219 7.16 -4.22 0.18
C PRO A 219 6.44 -5.54 0.45
N ALA A 220 5.20 -5.47 0.95
CA ALA A 220 4.37 -6.65 1.22
C ALA A 220 3.76 -7.28 -0.04
N ASN A 221 3.77 -6.56 -1.16
CA ASN A 221 3.27 -6.97 -2.47
C ASN A 221 4.36 -6.71 -3.54
N PRO A 222 5.41 -7.51 -3.60
CA PRO A 222 6.53 -7.23 -4.50
C PRO A 222 6.19 -7.43 -5.98
N ASP A 223 5.36 -8.43 -6.34
CA ASP A 223 4.99 -8.69 -7.73
C ASP A 223 4.11 -7.56 -8.29
N GLY A 224 3.06 -7.17 -7.55
CA GLY A 224 2.24 -6.03 -7.94
C GLY A 224 3.04 -4.74 -7.99
N ARG A 225 4.00 -4.55 -7.06
CA ARG A 225 4.90 -3.38 -7.06
C ARG A 225 5.69 -3.28 -8.36
N LYS A 226 6.14 -4.39 -8.96
CA LYS A 226 6.84 -4.37 -10.26
C LYS A 226 5.94 -3.90 -11.39
N GLN A 227 4.63 -4.17 -11.34
CA GLN A 227 3.68 -3.60 -12.29
C GLN A 227 3.58 -2.08 -12.09
N ALA A 228 3.45 -1.64 -10.85
CA ALA A 228 3.35 -0.21 -10.54
C ALA A 228 4.62 0.57 -10.93
N GLU A 229 5.82 0.00 -10.80
CA GLU A 229 7.09 0.61 -11.20
C GLU A 229 7.17 0.92 -12.70
N GLN A 230 6.32 0.28 -13.52
CA GLN A 230 6.19 0.58 -14.94
C GLN A 230 5.23 1.74 -15.21
N GLN A 231 4.85 2.50 -14.19
CA GLN A 231 3.86 3.60 -14.23
C GLN A 231 2.44 3.12 -14.55
N ILE A 232 2.15 1.84 -14.28
CA ILE A 232 0.81 1.29 -14.31
C ILE A 232 0.19 1.54 -12.93
N TYR A 233 -1.01 2.09 -12.89
CA TYR A 233 -1.70 2.39 -11.62
C TYR A 233 -2.26 1.11 -10.97
N TRP A 234 -1.38 0.17 -10.65
CA TRP A 234 -1.68 -1.18 -10.20
C TRP A 234 -1.83 -1.25 -8.68
N ARG A 235 -2.95 -1.79 -8.20
CA ARG A 235 -3.26 -1.92 -6.76
C ARG A 235 -2.99 -3.31 -6.22
N LYS A 236 -3.55 -4.32 -6.91
CA LYS A 236 -3.68 -5.70 -6.44
C LYS A 236 -2.35 -6.47 -6.49
N ASN A 237 -2.32 -7.76 -6.10
CA ASN A 237 -1.18 -8.61 -6.39
C ASN A 237 -1.18 -8.98 -7.89
N ASP A 238 -0.24 -9.80 -8.32
CA ASP A 238 -0.10 -10.16 -9.74
C ASP A 238 -0.61 -11.59 -10.01
N ASP A 239 -1.70 -12.00 -9.32
CA ASP A 239 -2.43 -13.23 -9.63
C ASP A 239 -3.24 -13.05 -10.91
N GLN A 240 -2.89 -13.80 -11.94
CA GLN A 240 -3.52 -13.74 -13.25
C GLN A 240 -4.41 -14.96 -13.56
N ILE A 241 -4.68 -15.80 -12.56
CA ILE A 241 -5.45 -17.03 -12.77
C ILE A 241 -6.95 -16.76 -12.77
N ASP A 242 -7.43 -15.82 -11.98
CA ASP A 242 -8.85 -15.65 -11.68
C ASP A 242 -9.67 -14.97 -12.78
N GLY A 243 -9.05 -14.50 -13.85
CA GLY A 243 -9.79 -13.95 -14.95
C GLY A 243 -9.05 -12.93 -15.78
N ASN A 244 -9.55 -12.77 -16.96
CA ASN A 244 -9.11 -11.74 -17.87
C ASN A 244 -10.03 -10.54 -17.70
N CYS A 245 -9.61 -9.59 -16.87
CA CYS A 245 -10.29 -8.31 -16.71
C CYS A 245 -9.96 -7.35 -17.85
N ASP A 246 -9.29 -7.84 -18.93
CA ASP A 246 -8.77 -7.01 -19.89
C ASP A 246 -9.69 -6.33 -20.73
N GLY A 247 -9.75 -5.38 -20.44
CA GLY A 247 -9.74 -4.46 -21.39
C GLY A 247 -8.43 -3.86 -21.77
N ASN A 248 -7.56 -3.60 -20.93
CA ASN A 248 -6.35 -2.87 -21.31
C ASN A 248 -5.33 -2.86 -20.16
N PRO A 249 -4.17 -3.50 -20.32
CA PRO A 249 -3.13 -3.47 -19.29
C PRO A 249 -2.58 -2.06 -19.03
N ASN A 250 -3.05 -1.05 -19.80
CA ASN A 250 -2.66 0.33 -19.61
C ASN A 250 -3.76 1.22 -19.04
N VAL A 251 -4.88 0.61 -18.63
CA VAL A 251 -5.98 1.34 -18.01
C VAL A 251 -6.46 0.59 -16.85
N ASP A 252 -5.76 0.62 -15.89
CA ASP A 252 -5.89 -0.02 -14.97
C ASP A 252 -6.36 0.31 -13.72
N THR A 253 -7.53 0.27 -13.47
CA THR A 253 -8.21 0.12 -12.23
C THR A 253 -8.90 -1.22 -12.08
N ASP A 254 -9.05 -1.95 -13.16
CA ASP A 254 -9.78 -3.21 -13.21
C ASP A 254 -8.85 -4.38 -13.50
N GLY A 255 -7.60 -4.28 -13.08
CA GLY A 255 -6.57 -5.29 -13.32
C GLY A 255 -6.90 -6.65 -12.71
N ASP A 256 -6.35 -7.68 -13.31
CA ASP A 256 -6.31 -9.02 -12.72
C ASP A 256 -5.68 -8.97 -11.32
N GLY A 257 -5.81 -10.04 -10.56
CA GLY A 257 -5.25 -10.13 -9.22
C GLY A 257 -6.27 -9.86 -8.11
N ILE A 258 -5.80 -9.94 -6.90
CA ILE A 258 -6.60 -9.88 -5.68
C ILE A 258 -6.12 -8.73 -4.81
N ASP A 259 -7.07 -7.99 -4.23
CA ASP A 259 -6.77 -7.02 -3.19
C ASP A 259 -6.35 -7.76 -1.92
N LEU A 260 -5.03 -7.80 -1.67
CA LEU A 260 -4.46 -8.51 -0.53
C LEU A 260 -5.07 -8.04 0.79
N ASN A 261 -5.44 -6.75 0.88
CA ASN A 261 -6.07 -6.19 2.07
C ASN A 261 -7.57 -6.49 2.19
N ARG A 262 -8.09 -7.35 1.32
CA ARG A 262 -9.42 -7.96 1.40
C ARG A 262 -9.34 -9.48 1.53
N ASN A 263 -8.15 -10.05 1.47
CA ASN A 263 -7.91 -11.49 1.41
C ASN A 263 -7.59 -12.12 2.78
N PHE A 264 -7.32 -11.32 3.82
CA PHE A 264 -7.03 -11.83 5.17
C PHE A 264 -8.19 -12.66 5.72
N PRO A 265 -7.92 -13.76 6.48
CA PRO A 265 -8.95 -14.68 6.94
C PRO A 265 -9.88 -14.10 8.00
N PHE A 266 -9.42 -13.12 8.80
CA PHE A 266 -10.24 -12.49 9.82
C PHE A 266 -11.37 -11.68 9.18
N HIS A 267 -12.61 -12.01 9.52
CA HIS A 267 -13.81 -11.39 8.96
C HIS A 267 -13.90 -11.35 7.43
N TRP A 268 -13.23 -12.29 6.73
CA TRP A 268 -13.29 -12.37 5.28
C TRP A 268 -14.75 -12.50 4.81
N ASN A 269 -15.08 -11.78 3.75
CA ASN A 269 -16.45 -11.72 3.21
C ASN A 269 -17.53 -11.27 4.22
N PHE A 270 -17.14 -10.52 5.22
CA PHE A 270 -18.11 -9.93 6.15
C PHE A 270 -19.01 -8.96 5.39
N GLY A 271 -20.33 -9.16 5.46
CA GLY A 271 -21.34 -8.57 4.57
C GLY A 271 -21.57 -7.07 4.66
N ASN A 272 -20.54 -6.27 4.99
CA ASN A 272 -20.63 -4.82 5.12
C ASN A 272 -20.43 -4.02 3.80
N GLY A 273 -20.13 -4.73 2.69
CA GLY A 273 -19.87 -4.11 1.39
C GLY A 273 -18.45 -3.53 1.20
N GLY A 274 -17.54 -3.75 2.15
CA GLY A 274 -16.16 -3.28 2.07
C GLY A 274 -15.25 -4.09 1.13
N SER A 275 -15.75 -5.20 0.57
CA SER A 275 -15.03 -6.03 -0.40
C SER A 275 -15.95 -6.52 -1.51
N SER A 276 -15.39 -6.84 -2.68
CA SER A 276 -16.14 -7.31 -3.83
C SER A 276 -15.93 -8.81 -4.10
N PRO A 277 -16.97 -9.54 -4.56
CA PRO A 277 -16.83 -10.87 -5.12
C PRO A 277 -16.50 -10.86 -6.62
N ILE A 278 -16.44 -9.69 -7.26
CA ILE A 278 -16.23 -9.55 -8.70
C ILE A 278 -14.73 -9.41 -8.95
N VAL A 279 -14.19 -10.29 -9.79
CA VAL A 279 -12.74 -10.40 -10.07
C VAL A 279 -12.13 -9.08 -10.52
N CYS A 280 -12.83 -8.33 -11.39
CA CYS A 280 -12.32 -7.09 -11.96
C CYS A 280 -12.48 -5.86 -11.07
N ASP A 281 -13.14 -5.98 -9.91
CA ASP A 281 -13.24 -4.85 -8.97
C ASP A 281 -11.90 -4.65 -8.24
N GLU A 282 -11.54 -3.40 -7.97
CA GLU A 282 -10.33 -3.05 -7.23
C GLU A 282 -10.26 -3.66 -5.82
N THR A 283 -11.42 -3.90 -5.21
CA THR A 283 -11.56 -4.50 -3.88
C THR A 283 -11.91 -5.99 -3.93
N TYR A 284 -11.55 -6.69 -5.01
CA TYR A 284 -11.78 -8.12 -5.12
C TYR A 284 -11.03 -8.89 -4.04
N ARG A 285 -11.78 -9.66 -3.23
CA ARG A 285 -11.26 -10.33 -2.04
C ARG A 285 -10.65 -11.70 -2.27
N GLY A 286 -10.62 -12.16 -3.52
CA GLY A 286 -10.23 -13.53 -3.85
C GLY A 286 -11.36 -14.55 -3.70
N PRO A 287 -11.16 -15.78 -4.19
CA PRO A 287 -12.14 -16.86 -4.14
C PRO A 287 -12.33 -17.43 -2.73
N LEU A 288 -11.31 -17.37 -1.89
CA LEU A 288 -11.28 -17.86 -0.51
C LEU A 288 -10.48 -16.93 0.40
N ALA A 289 -10.74 -17.03 1.70
CA ALA A 289 -9.89 -16.37 2.70
C ALA A 289 -8.46 -16.90 2.61
N ALA A 290 -7.50 -15.99 2.60
CA ALA A 290 -6.08 -16.29 2.43
C ALA A 290 -5.80 -17.18 1.20
N SER A 291 -6.49 -16.91 0.08
CA SER A 291 -6.18 -17.57 -1.18
C SER A 291 -4.78 -17.21 -1.70
N GLU A 292 -4.33 -16.00 -1.41
CA GLU A 292 -3.09 -15.46 -1.96
C GLU A 292 -1.85 -15.86 -1.17
N GLN A 293 -0.77 -16.12 -1.89
CA GLN A 293 0.49 -16.54 -1.31
C GLN A 293 1.06 -15.47 -0.39
N GLU A 294 0.99 -14.20 -0.80
CA GLU A 294 1.46 -13.07 0.01
C GLU A 294 0.68 -12.97 1.33
N THR A 295 -0.65 -13.12 1.28
CA THR A 295 -1.51 -13.12 2.48
C THR A 295 -1.15 -14.27 3.41
N GLN A 296 -0.95 -15.49 2.88
CA GLN A 296 -0.55 -16.64 3.66
C GLN A 296 0.79 -16.41 4.36
N ASN A 297 1.78 -15.88 3.64
CA ASN A 297 3.10 -15.60 4.18
C ASN A 297 3.03 -14.56 5.31
N LEU A 298 2.29 -13.46 5.11
CA LEU A 298 2.11 -12.42 6.13
C LEU A 298 1.41 -12.96 7.37
N VAL A 299 0.33 -13.73 7.20
CA VAL A 299 -0.40 -14.35 8.33
C VAL A 299 0.49 -15.33 9.08
N GLN A 300 1.23 -16.18 8.36
CA GLN A 300 2.11 -17.17 9.00
C GLN A 300 3.28 -16.51 9.72
N TYR A 301 3.88 -15.48 9.13
CA TYR A 301 4.98 -14.74 9.73
C TYR A 301 4.54 -14.06 11.03
N VAL A 302 3.42 -13.34 11.00
CA VAL A 302 2.85 -12.70 12.18
C VAL A 302 2.43 -13.72 13.24
N ALA A 303 1.78 -14.82 12.86
CA ALA A 303 1.43 -15.89 13.78
C ALA A 303 2.66 -16.57 14.38
N GLY A 304 3.77 -16.64 13.64
CA GLY A 304 5.06 -17.13 14.12
C GLY A 304 5.75 -16.19 15.11
N THR A 305 5.44 -14.90 15.05
CA THR A 305 5.92 -13.89 16.03
C THR A 305 5.06 -13.86 17.31
N CYS A 306 3.94 -14.59 17.32
CA CYS A 306 3.06 -14.72 18.48
C CYS A 306 3.31 -16.04 19.19
N THR A 307 3.00 -16.11 20.48
CA THR A 307 3.08 -17.37 21.23
C THR A 307 2.03 -18.39 20.77
N PRO A 308 2.27 -19.71 20.90
CA PRO A 308 1.35 -20.76 20.41
C PRO A 308 -0.06 -20.73 20.98
N ASP A 309 -0.27 -20.06 22.11
CA ASP A 309 -1.58 -19.84 22.74
C ASP A 309 -2.33 -18.61 22.20
N GLY A 310 -1.76 -17.95 21.15
CA GLY A 310 -2.38 -16.81 20.48
C GLY A 310 -2.19 -15.47 21.19
N ALA A 311 -1.42 -15.43 22.27
CA ALA A 311 -1.02 -14.18 22.89
C ALA A 311 0.15 -13.60 22.12
N CYS A 312 -0.13 -12.60 21.30
CA CYS A 312 0.92 -11.71 20.79
C CYS A 312 1.27 -10.75 21.92
N SER A 313 2.46 -10.87 22.50
CA SER A 313 2.87 -10.06 23.65
C SER A 313 2.96 -8.58 23.23
N GLY A 314 1.84 -7.85 23.37
CA GLY A 314 1.80 -6.40 23.18
C GLY A 314 2.11 -5.90 21.77
N GLY A 315 2.01 -6.74 20.76
CA GLY A 315 2.31 -6.38 19.37
C GLY A 315 1.37 -5.31 18.80
N ILE A 316 1.94 -4.31 18.19
CA ILE A 316 1.22 -3.30 17.41
C ILE A 316 1.33 -3.71 15.94
N PHE A 317 0.21 -4.06 15.32
CA PHE A 317 0.16 -4.26 13.88
C PHE A 317 -0.05 -2.92 13.19
N ALA A 318 0.82 -2.58 12.28
CA ALA A 318 0.69 -1.38 11.45
C ALA A 318 0.54 -1.79 9.98
N ASP A 319 -0.68 -1.76 9.48
CA ASP A 319 -0.95 -1.70 8.05
C ASP A 319 -0.87 -0.23 7.63
N HIS A 320 0.20 0.13 6.93
CA HIS A 320 0.35 1.49 6.42
C HIS A 320 -0.11 1.58 4.97
N ARG A 321 -1.29 2.12 4.80
CA ARG A 321 -1.84 2.56 3.50
C ARG A 321 -1.45 4.01 3.25
N ALA A 322 -1.34 4.39 1.99
CA ALA A 322 -1.26 5.81 1.62
C ALA A 322 -2.62 6.46 1.91
N GLY A 323 -2.74 7.14 3.01
CA GLY A 323 -3.96 7.80 3.47
C GLY A 323 -3.73 8.45 4.84
N PRO A 324 -4.65 9.26 5.36
CA PRO A 324 -4.54 9.77 6.72
C PRO A 324 -4.43 8.58 7.68
N MET A 325 -3.40 8.59 8.52
CA MET A 325 -3.15 7.55 9.52
C MET A 325 -4.42 7.35 10.36
N GLU A 326 -5.03 6.18 10.24
CA GLU A 326 -5.96 5.72 11.26
C GLU A 326 -5.17 5.32 12.50
N PRO A 327 -5.72 5.53 13.72
CA PRO A 327 -5.02 5.17 14.93
C PRO A 327 -4.69 3.67 14.96
N PRO A 328 -3.55 3.28 15.54
CA PRO A 328 -3.14 1.88 15.65
C PRO A 328 -4.25 1.03 16.30
N GLY A 329 -4.57 -0.09 15.68
CA GLY A 329 -5.59 -1.03 16.18
C GLY A 329 -6.96 -0.93 15.55
N HIS A 330 -7.19 -0.03 14.63
CA HIS A 330 -8.41 -0.06 13.82
C HIS A 330 -8.21 -1.00 12.62
N ILE A 331 -8.33 -2.29 12.90
CA ILE A 331 -8.85 -3.20 11.88
C ILE A 331 -10.27 -2.69 11.67
N ASP A 332 -10.63 -2.36 10.45
CA ASP A 332 -12.00 -1.91 10.12
C ASP A 332 -12.97 -3.08 10.37
N ASP A 333 -13.26 -3.28 11.63
CA ASP A 333 -14.15 -4.32 12.12
C ASP A 333 -15.59 -3.85 12.01
N GLY A 334 -16.04 -3.21 10.99
CA GLY A 334 -17.44 -2.83 10.75
C GLY A 334 -18.53 -3.62 11.49
N ALA A 335 -18.17 -4.27 12.57
CA ALA A 335 -18.99 -4.96 13.50
C ALA A 335 -19.74 -3.94 14.37
N ALA A 336 -20.94 -3.59 13.94
CA ALA A 336 -21.95 -3.23 14.91
C ALA A 336 -22.09 -4.40 15.90
N ALA A 337 -21.93 -4.11 17.20
CA ALA A 337 -22.29 -5.05 18.24
C ALA A 337 -23.73 -5.53 18.01
N PRO A 338 -24.06 -6.81 18.23
CA PRO A 338 -25.43 -7.24 18.22
C PRO A 338 -26.16 -6.47 19.34
N ASP A 339 -27.25 -5.80 18.96
CA ASP A 339 -28.18 -5.27 19.93
C ASP A 339 -28.75 -6.44 20.74
N ASP A 340 -28.57 -6.38 22.06
CA ASP A 340 -29.35 -7.19 23.02
C ASP A 340 -30.80 -6.70 23.10
#